data_1f859c98ec18cb2d511e8dee733c86f7
#
_entry.id   1f859c98ec18cb2d511e8dee733c86f7
#
_cell.length_a   1.000
_cell.length_b   1.000
_cell.length_c   1.000
_cell.angle_alpha   90.00
_cell.angle_beta   90.00
_cell.angle_gamma   90.00
#
_symmetry.space_group_name_H-M   'P 1'
#
loop_
_entity.id
_entity.type
_entity.pdbx_description
1 polymer ?
#
loop_
_entity_poly.entity_id
_entity_poly.type
_entity_poly.pdbx_seq_one_letter_code
_entity_poly.pdbx_strand_id
1 'polypeptide(L)'
;MKTRVIHLLILLLIFSTATAVTASARESCHLCGMYIDQYQHTAAHLIDKNGKETATCGVADMIRFVQDSGGPDAFTSIQVVDWNSNQKIDAASATYVIGSDLIPDMIPNIIAFSTKEDAEQFINEHGGATMNFTQALLSVSPMGMTMPTRINQAVTPPRGALGVGAGYMYMDMDDLMIGSDSVSFSEYMSRTGRTMGPKEMTSKGPMFMLGYGITDKLATSVKIAYQEKEMVRQMFMMGNTTYPTTKSSGMTDTDINLRYNVWRDIYYSKFFSLMGGITLPTGDFDASPMRITMPGLQLGIGTVGYYGGLLGSARYGDFWFHSEASYFIRPENNDDYDFGDIAKIGLAAHYTPNPNFMIGLETDYTDTEKNAYRGVDVDNSGGKKAIIAIISSWRFLTALGGNFNLKATAGVPYYEDVNAWGLGTNYFANVMISFNRRIKY
;
A
#
# COMPACT_ATOMS: atom_id res chain seq x y z
N MET A 1 42.22 -49.54 -36.98
CA MET A 1 41.13 -48.68 -36.50
C MET A 1 40.81 -48.81 -35.01
N LYS A 2 40.89 -49.99 -34.41
CA LYS A 2 40.54 -50.23 -32.99
C LYS A 2 41.51 -49.53 -31.99
N THR A 3 42.80 -49.41 -32.28
CA THR A 3 43.78 -48.79 -31.38
C THR A 3 43.67 -47.28 -31.27
N ARG A 4 43.26 -46.57 -32.32
CA ARG A 4 43.08 -45.12 -32.32
C ARG A 4 41.84 -44.66 -31.53
N VAL A 5 40.80 -45.49 -31.48
CA VAL A 5 39.56 -45.22 -30.73
C VAL A 5 39.81 -45.35 -29.22
N ILE A 6 40.66 -46.32 -28.79
CA ILE A 6 41.03 -46.53 -27.40
C ILE A 6 41.85 -45.33 -26.87
N HIS A 7 42.79 -44.78 -27.68
CA HIS A 7 43.58 -43.61 -27.28
C HIS A 7 42.70 -42.35 -27.19
N LEU A 8 41.69 -42.17 -28.04
CA LEU A 8 40.75 -41.06 -27.97
C LEU A 8 39.86 -41.14 -26.73
N LEU A 9 39.43 -42.36 -26.35
CA LEU A 9 38.62 -42.59 -25.14
C LEU A 9 39.44 -42.38 -23.86
N ILE A 10 40.75 -42.74 -23.85
CA ILE A 10 41.64 -42.50 -22.72
C ILE A 10 41.95 -41.01 -22.62
N LEU A 11 42.14 -40.27 -23.70
CA LEU A 11 42.28 -38.80 -23.67
C LEU A 11 41.01 -38.10 -23.16
N LEU A 12 39.81 -38.56 -23.53
CA LEU A 12 38.55 -38.05 -23.00
C LEU A 12 38.34 -38.33 -21.51
N LEU A 13 38.83 -39.48 -21.01
CA LEU A 13 38.81 -39.82 -19.59
C LEU A 13 39.82 -38.99 -18.77
N ILE A 14 40.97 -38.64 -19.32
CA ILE A 14 41.97 -37.82 -18.66
C ILE A 14 41.54 -36.34 -18.62
N PHE A 15 40.77 -35.88 -19.58
CA PHE A 15 40.18 -34.52 -19.57
C PHE A 15 38.99 -34.36 -18.61
N SER A 16 38.37 -35.47 -18.18
CA SER A 16 37.24 -35.42 -17.20
C SER A 16 37.68 -35.39 -15.73
N THR A 17 38.99 -35.48 -15.45
CA THR A 17 39.58 -35.21 -14.13
C THR A 17 40.06 -33.76 -13.98
N ALA A 18 39.52 -32.84 -14.82
CA ALA A 18 39.66 -31.43 -14.55
C ALA A 18 39.07 -31.15 -13.18
N THR A 19 39.91 -30.90 -12.24
CA THR A 19 39.64 -30.47 -10.87
C THR A 19 38.42 -29.58 -10.89
N ALA A 20 37.33 -30.07 -10.28
CA ALA A 20 36.28 -29.20 -9.80
C ALA A 20 36.96 -28.28 -8.76
N VAL A 21 37.49 -27.17 -9.23
CA VAL A 21 37.73 -26.03 -8.38
C VAL A 21 36.35 -25.71 -7.85
N THR A 22 36.06 -26.15 -6.64
CA THR A 22 34.94 -25.68 -5.87
C THR A 22 35.19 -24.19 -5.70
N ALA A 23 34.70 -23.41 -6.65
CA ALA A 23 34.54 -21.99 -6.45
C ALA A 23 33.66 -21.92 -5.21
N SER A 24 34.20 -21.60 -4.08
CA SER A 24 33.44 -21.28 -2.88
C SER A 24 32.49 -20.21 -3.32
N ALA A 25 31.17 -20.52 -3.34
CA ALA A 25 30.18 -19.57 -3.71
C ALA A 25 30.34 -18.37 -2.76
N ARG A 26 30.64 -17.19 -3.31
CA ARG A 26 30.75 -15.96 -2.49
C ARG A 26 29.49 -15.81 -1.65
N GLU A 27 29.67 -15.58 -0.36
CA GLU A 27 28.57 -15.34 0.54
C GLU A 27 27.83 -14.05 0.12
N SER A 28 26.54 -14.14 -0.06
CA SER A 28 25.69 -13.02 -0.47
C SER A 28 24.64 -12.70 0.57
N CYS A 29 24.30 -11.43 0.70
CA CYS A 29 23.23 -10.95 1.57
C CYS A 29 21.94 -11.70 1.29
N HIS A 30 21.33 -12.24 2.33
CA HIS A 30 20.10 -13.02 2.23
C HIS A 30 18.94 -12.23 1.61
N LEU A 31 18.88 -10.92 1.82
CA LEU A 31 17.77 -10.07 1.35
C LEU A 31 18.04 -9.43 -0.03
N CYS A 32 19.19 -8.79 -0.21
CA CYS A 32 19.46 -7.98 -1.41
C CYS A 32 20.41 -8.64 -2.41
N GLY A 33 21.13 -9.70 -2.00
CA GLY A 33 22.06 -10.45 -2.84
C GLY A 33 23.44 -9.82 -3.03
N MET A 34 23.74 -8.67 -2.40
CA MET A 34 25.09 -8.08 -2.40
C MET A 34 26.08 -9.01 -1.71
N TYR A 35 27.33 -9.06 -2.21
CA TYR A 35 28.35 -9.93 -1.65
C TYR A 35 28.87 -9.39 -0.32
N ILE A 36 28.84 -10.19 0.74
CA ILE A 36 29.21 -9.79 2.11
C ILE A 36 30.67 -9.34 2.20
N ASP A 37 31.56 -9.98 1.46
CA ASP A 37 32.97 -9.62 1.41
C ASP A 37 33.27 -8.20 0.90
N GLN A 38 32.33 -7.57 0.20
CA GLN A 38 32.41 -6.18 -0.24
C GLN A 38 31.93 -5.18 0.82
N TYR A 39 31.24 -5.67 1.84
CA TYR A 39 30.58 -4.85 2.88
C TYR A 39 30.99 -5.26 4.29
N GLN A 40 32.26 -5.61 4.46
CA GLN A 40 32.80 -6.16 5.74
C GLN A 40 32.61 -5.20 6.92
N HIS A 41 32.69 -3.88 6.68
CA HIS A 41 32.54 -2.86 7.74
C HIS A 41 31.07 -2.60 8.18
N THR A 42 30.09 -3.13 7.45
CA THR A 42 28.66 -2.93 7.75
C THR A 42 27.90 -4.22 7.92
N ALA A 43 28.52 -5.35 7.61
CA ALA A 43 27.89 -6.67 7.64
C ALA A 43 27.29 -7.00 9.02
N ALA A 44 26.23 -7.78 9.01
CA ALA A 44 25.67 -8.35 10.23
C ALA A 44 25.51 -9.87 10.10
N HIS A 45 25.65 -10.56 11.22
CA HIS A 45 25.63 -12.01 11.32
C HIS A 45 24.58 -12.44 12.35
N LEU A 46 23.70 -13.34 11.97
CA LEU A 46 22.58 -13.79 12.79
C LEU A 46 22.58 -15.31 12.91
N ILE A 47 22.26 -15.81 14.08
CA ILE A 47 22.06 -17.24 14.34
C ILE A 47 20.65 -17.44 14.87
N ASP A 48 19.83 -18.18 14.16
CA ASP A 48 18.46 -18.47 14.59
C ASP A 48 18.43 -19.54 15.71
N LYS A 49 17.24 -19.78 16.27
CA LYS A 49 17.04 -20.79 17.35
C LYS A 49 17.35 -22.24 16.90
N ASN A 50 17.43 -22.50 15.61
CA ASN A 50 17.80 -23.81 15.06
C ASN A 50 19.30 -23.90 14.74
N GLY A 51 20.10 -22.86 15.04
CA GLY A 51 21.52 -22.80 14.78
C GLY A 51 21.86 -22.44 13.32
N LYS A 52 20.91 -22.02 12.49
CA LYS A 52 21.18 -21.60 11.12
C LYS A 52 21.80 -20.21 11.13
N GLU A 53 22.97 -20.12 10.50
CA GLU A 53 23.66 -18.85 10.30
C GLU A 53 23.10 -18.12 9.05
N THR A 54 23.02 -16.80 9.13
CA THR A 54 22.62 -15.90 8.03
C THR A 54 23.41 -14.61 8.14
N ALA A 55 23.93 -14.12 7.00
CA ALA A 55 24.61 -12.84 6.94
C ALA A 55 23.84 -11.84 6.08
N THR A 56 23.96 -10.55 6.44
CA THR A 56 23.44 -9.42 5.66
C THR A 56 24.55 -8.41 5.39
N CYS A 57 24.46 -7.68 4.29
CA CYS A 57 25.48 -6.71 3.87
C CYS A 57 25.52 -5.45 4.77
N GLY A 58 24.47 -5.20 5.52
CA GLY A 58 24.39 -4.03 6.39
C GLY A 58 23.30 -4.15 7.45
N VAL A 59 23.35 -3.19 8.39
CA VAL A 59 22.41 -3.11 9.52
C VAL A 59 20.97 -2.94 9.07
N ALA A 60 20.71 -2.17 8.02
CA ALA A 60 19.34 -1.99 7.52
C ALA A 60 18.71 -3.30 7.02
N ASP A 61 19.49 -4.15 6.34
CA ASP A 61 19.00 -5.46 5.91
C ASP A 61 18.93 -6.45 7.09
N MET A 62 19.84 -6.36 8.05
CA MET A 62 19.72 -7.10 9.31
C MET A 62 18.40 -6.81 10.01
N ILE A 63 18.05 -5.55 10.17
CA ILE A 63 16.78 -5.12 10.80
C ILE A 63 15.58 -5.69 10.04
N ARG A 64 15.56 -5.60 8.71
CA ARG A 64 14.49 -6.17 7.89
C ARG A 64 14.37 -7.68 8.09
N PHE A 65 15.50 -8.39 8.10
CA PHE A 65 15.52 -9.82 8.29
C PHE A 65 15.02 -10.23 9.69
N VAL A 66 15.43 -9.49 10.73
CA VAL A 66 14.92 -9.67 12.10
C VAL A 66 13.42 -9.46 12.16
N GLN A 67 12.90 -8.38 11.55
CA GLN A 67 11.47 -8.11 11.51
C GLN A 67 10.69 -9.19 10.73
N ASP A 68 11.23 -9.65 9.61
CA ASP A 68 10.63 -10.70 8.78
C ASP A 68 10.60 -12.06 9.48
N SER A 69 11.54 -12.27 10.40
CA SER A 69 11.63 -13.49 11.21
C SER A 69 10.81 -13.46 12.50
N GLY A 70 10.03 -12.38 12.75
CA GLY A 70 9.16 -12.26 13.94
C GLY A 70 9.78 -11.49 15.10
N GLY A 71 10.92 -10.85 14.91
CA GLY A 71 11.60 -10.01 15.90
C GLY A 71 12.92 -10.58 16.42
N PRO A 72 13.61 -9.84 17.31
CA PRO A 72 14.91 -10.26 17.83
C PRO A 72 14.88 -11.61 18.56
N ASP A 73 13.77 -11.92 19.21
CA ASP A 73 13.59 -13.18 19.96
C ASP A 73 13.61 -14.44 19.08
N ALA A 74 13.58 -14.30 17.76
CA ALA A 74 13.73 -15.43 16.84
C ALA A 74 15.19 -15.92 16.74
N PHE A 75 16.14 -15.16 17.26
CA PHE A 75 17.57 -15.41 17.16
C PHE A 75 18.22 -15.71 18.51
N THR A 76 19.26 -16.55 18.50
CA THR A 76 20.13 -16.80 19.64
C THR A 76 21.29 -15.82 19.68
N SER A 77 21.68 -15.25 18.53
CA SER A 77 22.72 -14.24 18.41
C SER A 77 22.42 -13.32 17.24
N ILE A 78 22.60 -12.01 17.46
CA ILE A 78 22.59 -10.97 16.43
C ILE A 78 23.86 -10.16 16.64
N GLN A 79 24.76 -10.17 15.66
CA GLN A 79 26.02 -9.44 15.70
C GLN A 79 26.10 -8.48 14.53
N VAL A 80 26.63 -7.28 14.79
CA VAL A 80 26.96 -6.28 13.78
C VAL A 80 28.48 -6.04 13.80
N VAL A 81 29.01 -5.50 12.72
CA VAL A 81 30.42 -5.15 12.66
C VAL A 81 30.62 -3.70 13.13
N ASP A 82 31.51 -3.50 14.08
CA ASP A 82 31.92 -2.17 14.50
C ASP A 82 32.74 -1.49 13.40
N TRP A 83 32.33 -0.29 13.03
CA TRP A 83 32.91 0.47 11.92
C TRP A 83 34.39 0.74 12.06
N ASN A 84 34.85 1.06 13.27
CA ASN A 84 36.24 1.46 13.52
C ASN A 84 37.20 0.24 13.63
N SER A 85 36.79 -0.75 14.40
CA SER A 85 37.66 -1.91 14.68
C SER A 85 37.48 -3.08 13.72
N ASN A 86 36.40 -3.07 12.93
CA ASN A 86 36.02 -4.21 12.08
C ASN A 86 35.76 -5.51 12.85
N GLN A 87 35.44 -5.41 14.15
CA GLN A 87 35.14 -6.55 15.01
C GLN A 87 33.64 -6.77 15.12
N LYS A 88 33.20 -8.02 15.24
CA LYS A 88 31.79 -8.35 15.52
C LYS A 88 31.49 -8.01 16.98
N ILE A 89 30.42 -7.26 17.16
CA ILE A 89 29.88 -6.83 18.46
C ILE A 89 28.40 -7.23 18.57
N ASP A 90 27.91 -7.40 19.79
CA ASP A 90 26.50 -7.70 20.02
C ASP A 90 25.60 -6.51 19.57
N ALA A 91 24.59 -6.83 18.78
CA ALA A 91 23.72 -5.80 18.21
C ALA A 91 22.92 -5.02 19.25
N ALA A 92 22.54 -5.66 20.37
CA ALA A 92 21.75 -5.00 21.42
C ALA A 92 22.58 -3.97 22.22
N SER A 93 23.91 -4.16 22.30
CA SER A 93 24.81 -3.25 23.00
C SER A 93 25.45 -2.19 22.12
N ALA A 94 25.35 -2.32 20.78
CA ALA A 94 25.94 -1.39 19.84
C ALA A 94 25.24 -0.02 19.86
N THR A 95 26.01 1.02 19.58
CA THR A 95 25.51 2.37 19.25
C THR A 95 25.45 2.50 17.73
N TYR A 96 24.35 2.98 17.20
CA TYR A 96 24.15 3.13 15.76
C TYR A 96 24.15 4.60 15.37
N VAL A 97 24.63 4.90 14.16
CA VAL A 97 24.50 6.21 13.53
C VAL A 97 23.65 6.07 12.27
N ILE A 98 22.63 6.92 12.13
CA ILE A 98 21.75 6.99 10.96
C ILE A 98 21.90 8.35 10.27
N GLY A 99 21.82 8.35 8.93
CA GLY A 99 21.69 9.57 8.13
C GLY A 99 22.97 10.38 8.00
N SER A 100 24.14 9.75 8.12
CA SER A 100 25.41 10.35 7.75
C SER A 100 25.47 10.61 6.23
N ASP A 101 26.45 11.41 5.80
CA ASP A 101 26.76 11.61 4.38
C ASP A 101 27.40 10.38 3.71
N LEU A 102 27.97 9.48 4.52
CA LEU A 102 28.49 8.18 4.10
C LEU A 102 27.38 7.15 3.94
N ILE A 103 27.28 6.57 2.75
CA ILE A 103 26.35 5.46 2.44
C ILE A 103 27.18 4.24 2.04
N PRO A 104 27.67 3.46 3.01
CA PRO A 104 28.59 2.36 2.72
C PRO A 104 27.90 1.15 2.09
N ASP A 105 26.61 0.97 2.29
CA ASP A 105 25.83 -0.18 1.80
C ASP A 105 24.51 0.24 1.15
N MET A 106 23.51 0.69 1.93
CA MET A 106 22.18 1.03 1.41
C MET A 106 21.45 2.05 2.29
N ILE A 107 20.30 2.53 1.81
CA ILE A 107 19.43 3.46 2.53
C ILE A 107 18.28 2.68 3.21
N PRO A 108 17.96 2.99 4.48
CA PRO A 108 18.67 3.93 5.36
C PRO A 108 20.06 3.44 5.69
N ASN A 109 21.06 4.34 5.58
CA ASN A 109 22.42 4.05 5.99
C ASN A 109 22.50 4.03 7.53
N ILE A 110 22.77 2.87 8.07
CA ILE A 110 22.88 2.64 9.52
C ILE A 110 24.23 1.97 9.77
N ILE A 111 25.09 2.65 10.51
CA ILE A 111 26.44 2.21 10.80
C ILE A 111 26.53 1.89 12.30
N ALA A 112 27.17 0.79 12.68
CA ALA A 112 27.29 0.35 14.06
C ALA A 112 28.66 0.69 14.65
N PHE A 113 28.67 1.07 15.91
CA PHE A 113 29.86 1.39 16.71
C PHE A 113 29.80 0.65 18.05
N SER A 114 30.99 0.23 18.53
CA SER A 114 31.12 -0.42 19.83
C SER A 114 30.92 0.54 21.02
N THR A 115 31.25 1.81 20.82
CA THR A 115 31.13 2.84 21.85
C THR A 115 30.31 4.03 21.37
N LYS A 116 29.76 4.76 22.32
CA LYS A 116 29.03 6.00 22.01
C LYS A 116 29.98 7.12 21.58
N GLU A 117 31.17 7.14 22.17
CA GLU A 117 32.22 8.11 21.89
C GLU A 117 32.68 8.03 20.43
N ASP A 118 32.90 6.80 19.92
CA ASP A 118 33.24 6.56 18.51
C ASP A 118 32.10 7.03 17.55
N ALA A 119 30.85 6.75 17.92
CA ALA A 119 29.69 7.21 17.16
C ALA A 119 29.59 8.75 17.15
N GLU A 120 29.84 9.42 18.26
CA GLU A 120 29.84 10.88 18.35
C GLU A 120 31.00 11.50 17.55
N GLN A 121 32.19 10.89 17.58
CA GLN A 121 33.29 11.33 16.73
C GLN A 121 32.94 11.21 15.24
N PHE A 122 32.39 10.09 14.84
CA PHE A 122 31.94 9.88 13.44
C PHE A 122 30.88 10.93 13.01
N ILE A 123 29.93 11.26 13.89
CA ILE A 123 28.90 12.26 13.60
C ILE A 123 29.52 13.66 13.41
N ASN A 124 30.56 14.01 14.14
CA ASN A 124 31.24 15.29 13.97
C ASN A 124 31.88 15.45 12.59
N GLU A 125 32.25 14.36 11.93
CA GLU A 125 32.89 14.33 10.61
C GLU A 125 31.86 14.15 9.48
N HIS A 126 30.85 13.29 9.69
CA HIS A 126 29.96 12.78 8.66
C HIS A 126 28.48 13.16 8.90
N GLY A 127 28.18 13.87 9.98
CA GLY A 127 26.79 14.16 10.36
C GLY A 127 26.03 12.90 10.78
N GLY A 128 24.72 13.04 10.90
CA GLY A 128 23.85 11.95 11.32
C GLY A 128 23.36 12.12 12.76
N ALA A 129 22.79 11.06 13.31
CA ALA A 129 22.30 11.02 14.69
C ALA A 129 22.46 9.62 15.29
N THR A 130 22.70 9.56 16.61
CA THR A 130 22.82 8.29 17.33
C THR A 130 21.47 7.63 17.58
N MET A 131 21.50 6.30 17.61
CA MET A 131 20.37 5.44 17.99
C MET A 131 20.86 4.27 18.83
N ASN A 132 20.01 3.75 19.71
CA ASN A 132 20.17 2.43 20.29
C ASN A 132 19.54 1.34 19.39
N PHE A 133 19.70 0.06 19.74
CA PHE A 133 19.18 -1.06 18.97
C PHE A 133 17.65 -0.99 18.77
N THR A 134 16.89 -0.67 19.81
CA THR A 134 15.43 -0.54 19.69
C THR A 134 15.03 0.57 18.73
N GLN A 135 15.69 1.71 18.78
CA GLN A 135 15.44 2.82 17.84
C GLN A 135 15.85 2.42 16.41
N ALA A 136 16.96 1.69 16.24
CA ALA A 136 17.38 1.18 14.94
C ALA A 136 16.33 0.21 14.36
N LEU A 137 15.81 -0.73 15.15
CA LEU A 137 14.71 -1.61 14.73
C LEU A 137 13.48 -0.84 14.27
N LEU A 138 13.18 0.28 14.92
CA LEU A 138 12.04 1.13 14.56
C LEU A 138 12.31 2.01 13.33
N SER A 139 13.55 2.30 12.98
CA SER A 139 13.90 3.19 11.85
C SER A 139 13.66 2.56 10.48
N VAL A 140 13.57 1.25 10.40
CA VAL A 140 13.28 0.51 9.17
C VAL A 140 11.84 0.00 9.21
N SER A 141 10.96 0.58 8.40
CA SER A 141 9.55 0.15 8.38
C SER A 141 9.37 -1.19 7.69
N PRO A 142 8.56 -2.10 8.26
CA PRO A 142 8.15 -3.32 7.57
C PRO A 142 7.38 -2.99 6.29
N MET A 143 7.75 -3.58 5.16
CA MET A 143 7.06 -3.36 3.89
C MET A 143 5.60 -3.81 3.96
N GLY A 144 4.66 -2.92 3.59
CA GLY A 144 3.26 -3.25 3.36
C GLY A 144 2.35 -3.36 4.59
N MET A 145 2.91 -3.39 5.81
CA MET A 145 2.08 -3.54 7.02
C MET A 145 1.25 -2.30 7.34
N THR A 146 1.84 -1.11 7.17
CA THR A 146 1.22 0.16 7.60
C THR A 146 0.43 0.86 6.52
N MET A 147 0.20 0.24 5.36
CA MET A 147 -0.55 0.88 4.27
C MET A 147 -2.03 1.00 4.61
N PRO A 148 -2.55 2.23 4.74
CA PRO A 148 -3.98 2.47 4.84
C PRO A 148 -4.74 1.91 3.63
N THR A 149 -6.05 1.78 3.76
CA THR A 149 -6.94 1.32 2.67
C THR A 149 -7.87 2.42 2.19
N ARG A 150 -8.25 3.35 3.07
CA ARG A 150 -9.14 4.47 2.79
C ARG A 150 -8.40 5.71 2.32
N ILE A 151 -7.17 5.90 2.80
CA ILE A 151 -6.31 7.04 2.49
C ILE A 151 -4.96 6.57 1.96
N ASN A 152 -4.19 7.49 1.41
CA ASN A 152 -2.82 7.25 1.00
C ASN A 152 -1.84 7.62 2.12
N GLN A 153 -0.70 6.93 2.18
CA GLN A 153 0.39 7.23 3.12
C GLN A 153 1.53 7.99 2.43
N ALA A 154 2.28 8.78 3.20
CA ALA A 154 3.47 9.49 2.68
C ALA A 154 4.70 8.58 2.54
N VAL A 155 4.73 7.43 3.19
CA VAL A 155 5.87 6.49 3.10
C VAL A 155 5.94 5.92 1.69
N THR A 156 7.08 6.09 1.04
CA THR A 156 7.38 5.47 -0.26
C THR A 156 8.12 4.14 -0.04
N PRO A 157 7.74 3.07 -0.73
CA PRO A 157 8.54 1.85 -0.72
C PRO A 157 9.93 2.12 -1.32
N PRO A 158 10.99 1.46 -0.83
CA PRO A 158 12.35 1.66 -1.32
C PRO A 158 12.49 1.19 -2.77
N ARG A 159 13.55 1.64 -3.43
CA ARG A 159 13.89 1.21 -4.79
C ARG A 159 13.85 -0.31 -4.93
N GLY A 160 13.18 -0.81 -5.98
CA GLY A 160 13.01 -2.25 -6.25
C GLY A 160 11.98 -2.96 -5.38
N ALA A 161 11.32 -2.29 -4.47
CA ALA A 161 10.21 -2.89 -3.74
C ALA A 161 9.02 -3.10 -4.68
N LEU A 162 8.55 -4.33 -4.77
CA LEU A 162 7.38 -4.77 -5.54
C LEU A 162 6.30 -5.21 -4.57
N GLY A 163 5.10 -4.68 -4.76
CA GLY A 163 3.89 -5.11 -4.06
C GLY A 163 2.83 -5.54 -5.06
N VAL A 164 2.24 -6.71 -4.86
CA VAL A 164 1.10 -7.20 -5.65
C VAL A 164 -0.01 -7.52 -4.67
N GLY A 165 -1.22 -7.05 -4.96
CA GLY A 165 -2.40 -7.30 -4.12
C GLY A 165 -3.59 -7.77 -4.94
N ALA A 166 -4.35 -8.70 -4.38
CA ALA A 166 -5.65 -9.13 -4.88
C ALA A 166 -6.65 -9.09 -3.74
N GLY A 167 -7.81 -8.49 -3.95
CA GLY A 167 -8.83 -8.32 -2.92
C GLY A 167 -10.22 -8.40 -3.47
N TYR A 168 -11.18 -8.35 -2.57
CA TYR A 168 -12.59 -8.31 -2.87
C TYR A 168 -13.25 -7.22 -2.03
N MET A 169 -14.04 -6.37 -2.68
CA MET A 169 -14.78 -5.30 -2.03
C MET A 169 -16.27 -5.57 -2.08
N TYR A 170 -16.97 -5.09 -1.06
CA TYR A 170 -18.41 -5.08 -0.95
C TYR A 170 -18.87 -3.75 -0.35
N MET A 171 -19.92 -3.16 -0.91
CA MET A 171 -20.57 -1.96 -0.38
C MET A 171 -22.08 -2.12 -0.49
N ASP A 172 -22.76 -1.74 0.57
CA ASP A 172 -24.20 -1.77 0.71
C ASP A 172 -24.76 -0.36 0.97
N MET A 173 -25.80 -0.01 0.25
CA MET A 173 -26.48 1.28 0.34
C MET A 173 -27.99 1.01 0.31
N ASP A 174 -28.67 1.22 1.44
CA ASP A 174 -30.10 0.95 1.58
C ASP A 174 -30.87 2.05 2.33
N ASP A 175 -30.17 3.11 2.74
CA ASP A 175 -30.78 4.24 3.42
C ASP A 175 -31.26 5.29 2.42
N LEU A 176 -32.56 5.44 2.24
CA LEU A 176 -33.15 6.48 1.39
C LEU A 176 -33.05 7.83 2.09
N MET A 177 -32.34 8.78 1.49
CA MET A 177 -32.04 10.08 2.08
C MET A 177 -32.59 11.24 1.25
N ILE A 178 -32.90 12.35 1.95
CA ILE A 178 -33.12 13.68 1.39
C ILE A 178 -32.21 14.65 2.16
N GLY A 179 -31.16 15.17 1.51
CA GLY A 179 -30.08 15.86 2.19
C GLY A 179 -29.41 14.94 3.19
N SER A 180 -29.36 15.30 4.46
CA SER A 180 -28.84 14.48 5.56
C SER A 180 -29.88 13.64 6.29
N ASP A 181 -31.16 13.73 5.90
CA ASP A 181 -32.25 13.05 6.56
C ASP A 181 -32.51 11.67 5.95
N SER A 182 -32.51 10.62 6.75
CA SER A 182 -33.07 9.31 6.39
C SER A 182 -34.60 9.38 6.35
N VAL A 183 -35.20 8.96 5.26
CA VAL A 183 -36.64 9.12 5.05
C VAL A 183 -37.31 7.82 4.58
N SER A 184 -38.57 7.65 4.94
CA SER A 184 -39.39 6.57 4.38
C SER A 184 -39.73 6.88 2.90
N PHE A 185 -40.07 5.85 2.11
CA PHE A 185 -40.49 6.05 0.72
C PHE A 185 -41.76 6.90 0.60
N SER A 186 -42.68 6.83 1.56
CA SER A 186 -43.87 7.68 1.60
C SER A 186 -43.54 9.15 1.81
N GLU A 187 -42.58 9.43 2.69
CA GLU A 187 -42.07 10.77 2.94
C GLU A 187 -41.30 11.31 1.73
N TYR A 188 -40.45 10.45 1.11
CA TYR A 188 -39.80 10.79 -0.15
C TYR A 188 -40.76 11.20 -1.23
N MET A 189 -41.83 10.43 -1.45
CA MET A 189 -42.90 10.79 -2.41
C MET A 189 -43.55 12.13 -2.07
N SER A 190 -43.87 12.37 -0.81
CA SER A 190 -44.50 13.61 -0.34
C SER A 190 -43.59 14.83 -0.53
N ARG A 191 -42.31 14.71 -0.21
CA ARG A 191 -41.34 15.83 -0.29
C ARG A 191 -40.84 16.10 -1.70
N THR A 192 -40.76 15.09 -2.57
CA THR A 192 -40.20 15.22 -3.93
C THR A 192 -41.24 15.22 -5.06
N GLY A 193 -42.46 14.79 -4.79
CA GLY A 193 -43.50 14.56 -5.82
C GLY A 193 -43.20 13.36 -6.73
N ARG A 194 -42.17 12.57 -6.46
CA ARG A 194 -41.72 11.45 -7.29
C ARG A 194 -42.33 10.15 -6.82
N THR A 195 -42.84 9.34 -7.74
CA THR A 195 -43.43 8.01 -7.45
C THR A 195 -42.43 6.86 -7.64
N MET A 196 -41.19 7.17 -7.99
CA MET A 196 -40.09 6.22 -8.13
C MET A 196 -38.83 6.79 -7.50
N GLY A 197 -38.17 6.00 -6.63
CA GLY A 197 -36.92 6.33 -5.96
C GLY A 197 -36.02 5.10 -5.81
N PRO A 198 -34.75 5.30 -5.48
CA PRO A 198 -33.85 4.18 -5.15
C PRO A 198 -34.28 3.56 -3.82
N LYS A 199 -34.09 2.25 -3.68
CA LYS A 199 -34.41 1.50 -2.46
C LYS A 199 -33.16 0.87 -1.88
N GLU A 200 -32.34 0.28 -2.75
CA GLU A 200 -31.17 -0.50 -2.34
C GLU A 200 -30.17 -0.51 -3.49
N MET A 201 -28.91 -0.40 -3.20
CA MET A 201 -27.83 -0.61 -4.15
C MET A 201 -26.68 -1.38 -3.51
N THR A 202 -26.23 -2.43 -4.20
CA THR A 202 -25.01 -3.14 -3.82
C THR A 202 -23.92 -2.95 -4.87
N SER A 203 -22.68 -2.84 -4.43
CA SER A 203 -21.50 -2.83 -5.31
C SER A 203 -20.46 -3.80 -4.75
N LYS A 204 -20.01 -4.75 -5.56
CA LYS A 204 -19.08 -5.78 -5.13
C LYS A 204 -18.18 -6.22 -6.27
N GLY A 205 -17.01 -6.77 -5.93
CA GLY A 205 -16.14 -7.39 -6.93
C GLY A 205 -14.67 -7.43 -6.54
N PRO A 206 -13.87 -8.16 -7.33
CA PRO A 206 -12.44 -8.27 -7.14
C PRO A 206 -11.72 -6.98 -7.55
N MET A 207 -10.58 -6.72 -6.86
CA MET A 207 -9.64 -5.66 -7.19
C MET A 207 -8.22 -6.20 -7.22
N PHE A 208 -7.39 -5.60 -8.06
CA PHE A 208 -5.97 -5.90 -8.18
C PHE A 208 -5.15 -4.62 -8.06
N MET A 209 -4.02 -4.73 -7.39
CA MET A 209 -3.10 -3.62 -7.19
C MET A 209 -1.68 -4.09 -7.44
N LEU A 210 -0.92 -3.28 -8.16
CA LEU A 210 0.51 -3.43 -8.37
C LEU A 210 1.19 -2.15 -7.89
N GLY A 211 2.21 -2.27 -7.03
CA GLY A 211 3.01 -1.14 -6.55
C GLY A 211 4.49 -1.39 -6.78
N TYR A 212 5.24 -0.35 -7.13
CA TYR A 212 6.68 -0.45 -7.37
C TYR A 212 7.44 0.79 -6.88
N GLY A 213 8.52 0.56 -6.13
CA GLY A 213 9.49 1.59 -5.75
C GLY A 213 10.47 1.84 -6.90
N ILE A 214 10.34 2.97 -7.59
CA ILE A 214 11.22 3.36 -8.72
C ILE A 214 12.57 3.83 -8.17
N THR A 215 12.51 4.68 -7.16
CA THR A 215 13.66 5.14 -6.38
C THR A 215 13.31 5.10 -4.90
N ASP A 216 14.24 5.45 -4.01
CA ASP A 216 13.92 5.56 -2.57
C ASP A 216 12.99 6.75 -2.21
N LYS A 217 12.67 7.59 -3.20
CA LYS A 217 11.77 8.75 -3.04
C LYS A 217 10.57 8.70 -3.97
N LEU A 218 10.60 7.88 -5.03
CA LEU A 218 9.56 7.84 -6.04
C LEU A 218 8.98 6.43 -6.15
N ALA A 219 7.69 6.31 -6.04
CA ALA A 219 6.94 5.06 -6.21
C ALA A 219 5.75 5.26 -7.13
N THR A 220 5.33 4.17 -7.75
CA THR A 220 4.12 4.11 -8.58
C THR A 220 3.22 2.98 -8.12
N SER A 221 1.94 3.10 -8.39
CA SER A 221 1.00 2.00 -8.25
C SER A 221 -0.07 2.05 -9.33
N VAL A 222 -0.56 0.88 -9.69
CA VAL A 222 -1.69 0.70 -10.62
C VAL A 222 -2.76 -0.10 -9.88
N LYS A 223 -4.00 0.36 -9.98
CA LYS A 223 -5.17 -0.33 -9.44
C LYS A 223 -6.20 -0.53 -10.54
N ILE A 224 -6.73 -1.75 -10.63
CA ILE A 224 -7.83 -2.15 -11.50
C ILE A 224 -8.85 -2.92 -10.68
N ALA A 225 -10.11 -2.79 -11.01
CA ALA A 225 -11.15 -3.58 -10.36
C ALA A 225 -12.22 -4.03 -11.37
N TYR A 226 -12.85 -5.13 -11.08
CA TYR A 226 -14.09 -5.55 -11.72
C TYR A 226 -15.21 -5.36 -10.70
N GLN A 227 -16.30 -4.75 -11.10
CA GLN A 227 -17.43 -4.50 -10.22
C GLN A 227 -18.73 -5.02 -10.81
N GLU A 228 -19.56 -5.57 -9.93
CA GLU A 228 -20.95 -5.85 -10.15
C GLU A 228 -21.75 -4.87 -9.30
N LYS A 229 -22.63 -4.08 -9.94
CA LYS A 229 -23.51 -3.13 -9.28
C LYS A 229 -24.95 -3.54 -9.55
N GLU A 230 -25.74 -3.57 -8.51
CA GLU A 230 -27.18 -3.87 -8.58
C GLU A 230 -27.95 -2.82 -7.82
N MET A 231 -28.94 -2.19 -8.49
CA MET A 231 -29.82 -1.18 -7.91
C MET A 231 -31.25 -1.65 -7.99
N VAL A 232 -31.91 -1.75 -6.87
CA VAL A 232 -33.34 -1.96 -6.72
C VAL A 232 -33.98 -0.60 -6.51
N ARG A 233 -35.03 -0.30 -7.28
CA ARG A 233 -35.85 0.90 -7.12
C ARG A 233 -37.19 0.52 -6.57
N GLN A 234 -37.79 1.40 -5.80
CA GLN A 234 -39.22 1.30 -5.42
C GLN A 234 -40.03 2.22 -6.30
N MET A 235 -41.07 1.69 -6.90
CA MET A 235 -41.99 2.45 -7.76
C MET A 235 -43.42 2.22 -7.31
N PHE A 236 -44.16 3.32 -7.10
CA PHE A 236 -45.58 3.32 -6.78
C PHE A 236 -46.39 3.85 -7.97
N MET A 237 -47.24 3.00 -8.54
CA MET A 237 -48.03 3.36 -9.70
C MET A 237 -49.43 2.72 -9.64
N MET A 238 -50.49 3.48 -9.85
CA MET A 238 -51.89 3.01 -9.86
C MET A 238 -52.26 2.17 -8.61
N GLY A 239 -51.80 2.57 -7.40
CA GLY A 239 -52.07 1.86 -6.16
C GLY A 239 -51.18 0.61 -5.91
N ASN A 240 -50.27 0.27 -6.82
CA ASN A 240 -49.39 -0.88 -6.69
C ASN A 240 -47.94 -0.44 -6.48
N THR A 241 -47.21 -1.18 -5.63
CA THR A 241 -45.75 -1.02 -5.45
C THR A 241 -44.99 -2.12 -6.20
N THR A 242 -43.98 -1.75 -7.00
CA THR A 242 -43.13 -2.65 -7.71
C THR A 242 -41.67 -2.34 -7.43
N TYR A 243 -40.77 -3.32 -7.66
CA TYR A 243 -39.34 -3.25 -7.32
C TYR A 243 -38.49 -3.56 -8.56
N PRO A 244 -38.41 -2.69 -9.56
CA PRO A 244 -37.57 -2.91 -10.73
C PRO A 244 -36.10 -2.86 -10.35
N THR A 245 -35.33 -3.84 -10.87
CA THR A 245 -33.90 -3.97 -10.63
C THR A 245 -33.11 -3.66 -11.90
N THR A 246 -32.02 -2.94 -11.76
CA THR A 246 -31.07 -2.64 -12.84
C THR A 246 -29.68 -3.08 -12.39
N LYS A 247 -28.94 -3.73 -13.29
CA LYS A 247 -27.59 -4.25 -13.02
C LYS A 247 -26.59 -3.73 -14.03
N SER A 248 -25.36 -3.57 -13.59
CA SER A 248 -24.19 -3.37 -14.46
C SER A 248 -23.02 -4.18 -13.92
N SER A 249 -22.14 -4.65 -14.80
CA SER A 249 -20.93 -5.37 -14.40
C SER A 249 -19.84 -5.21 -15.45
N GLY A 250 -18.60 -5.11 -15.03
CA GLY A 250 -17.44 -4.95 -15.92
C GLY A 250 -16.23 -4.40 -15.17
N MET A 251 -15.21 -4.06 -15.94
CA MET A 251 -14.01 -3.38 -15.42
C MET A 251 -14.34 -1.95 -15.04
N THR A 252 -13.70 -1.46 -13.98
CA THR A 252 -13.71 -0.03 -13.64
C THR A 252 -12.56 0.69 -14.34
N ASP A 253 -12.55 2.01 -14.24
CA ASP A 253 -11.42 2.80 -14.70
C ASP A 253 -10.13 2.37 -14.00
N THR A 254 -9.03 2.37 -14.78
CA THR A 254 -7.69 2.03 -14.29
C THR A 254 -7.06 3.25 -13.64
N ASP A 255 -6.68 3.13 -12.38
CA ASP A 255 -6.00 4.18 -11.61
C ASP A 255 -4.48 3.97 -11.65
N ILE A 256 -3.73 5.02 -12.00
CA ILE A 256 -2.27 5.05 -12.00
C ILE A 256 -1.82 6.19 -11.10
N ASN A 257 -1.13 5.84 -10.03
CA ASN A 257 -0.64 6.75 -9.00
C ASN A 257 0.88 6.88 -9.03
N LEU A 258 1.35 8.12 -8.83
CA LEU A 258 2.75 8.43 -8.53
C LEU A 258 2.82 9.11 -7.17
N ARG A 259 3.81 8.72 -6.36
CA ARG A 259 4.09 9.31 -5.06
C ARG A 259 5.55 9.68 -4.97
N TYR A 260 5.81 10.94 -4.64
CA TYR A 260 7.15 11.48 -4.46
C TYR A 260 7.34 11.95 -3.02
N ASN A 261 8.29 11.34 -2.32
CA ASN A 261 8.68 11.76 -0.98
C ASN A 261 9.55 13.02 -1.06
N VAL A 262 8.97 14.16 -0.68
CA VAL A 262 9.63 15.47 -0.69
C VAL A 262 10.58 15.59 0.48
N TRP A 263 10.13 15.20 1.65
CA TRP A 263 10.88 15.31 2.89
C TRP A 263 10.61 14.10 3.79
N ARG A 264 11.67 13.66 4.46
CA ARG A 264 11.61 12.70 5.55
C ARG A 264 12.63 13.11 6.61
N ASP A 265 12.34 12.79 7.86
CA ASP A 265 13.30 12.98 8.93
C ASP A 265 14.45 11.96 8.87
N ILE A 266 15.54 12.26 9.60
CA ILE A 266 16.73 11.42 9.63
C ILE A 266 16.46 10.00 10.17
N TYR A 267 15.49 9.86 11.06
CA TYR A 267 15.10 8.58 11.68
C TYR A 267 14.10 7.77 10.87
N TYR A 268 13.69 8.25 9.70
CA TYR A 268 12.65 7.62 8.87
C TYR A 268 11.34 7.39 9.65
N SER A 269 11.03 8.31 10.53
CA SER A 269 9.81 8.28 11.35
C SER A 269 8.76 9.27 10.90
N LYS A 270 9.14 10.31 10.14
CA LYS A 270 8.23 11.34 9.62
C LYS A 270 8.46 11.54 8.14
N PHE A 271 7.36 11.65 7.41
CA PHE A 271 7.37 11.75 5.94
C PHE A 271 6.37 12.80 5.48
N PHE A 272 6.76 13.55 4.47
CA PHE A 272 5.88 14.40 3.69
C PHE A 272 6.06 14.07 2.22
N SER A 273 4.97 13.80 1.52
CA SER A 273 5.00 13.38 0.11
C SER A 273 3.94 14.11 -0.71
N LEU A 274 4.25 14.29 -1.98
CA LEU A 274 3.29 14.67 -3.00
C LEU A 274 2.76 13.40 -3.68
N MET A 275 1.49 13.44 -4.01
CA MET A 275 0.82 12.42 -4.81
C MET A 275 0.23 13.06 -6.05
N GLY A 276 0.32 12.37 -7.17
CA GLY A 276 -0.36 12.71 -8.41
C GLY A 276 -0.73 11.46 -9.16
N GLY A 277 -1.78 11.50 -9.95
CA GLY A 277 -2.20 10.35 -10.71
C GLY A 277 -3.21 10.66 -11.79
N ILE A 278 -3.49 9.64 -12.57
CA ILE A 278 -4.50 9.67 -13.63
C ILE A 278 -5.40 8.45 -13.52
N THR A 279 -6.63 8.64 -13.89
CA THR A 279 -7.60 7.55 -14.06
C THR A 279 -7.89 7.41 -15.55
N LEU A 280 -7.55 6.25 -16.12
CA LEU A 280 -7.79 5.96 -17.53
C LEU A 280 -9.21 5.42 -17.74
N PRO A 281 -9.94 5.85 -18.78
CA PRO A 281 -11.33 5.44 -19.04
C PRO A 281 -11.38 4.01 -19.61
N THR A 282 -10.98 3.03 -18.82
CA THR A 282 -11.03 1.60 -19.14
C THR A 282 -12.33 0.94 -18.66
N GLY A 283 -13.07 1.63 -17.80
CA GLY A 283 -14.40 1.26 -17.35
C GLY A 283 -15.47 1.67 -18.35
N ASP A 284 -16.55 0.90 -18.38
CA ASP A 284 -17.63 1.15 -19.30
C ASP A 284 -18.58 2.23 -18.74
N PHE A 285 -18.75 3.36 -19.48
CA PHE A 285 -19.71 4.39 -19.17
C PHE A 285 -21.13 4.04 -19.68
N ASP A 286 -21.23 3.13 -20.62
CA ASP A 286 -22.49 2.62 -21.17
C ASP A 286 -22.99 1.32 -20.51
N ALA A 287 -22.37 0.89 -19.40
CA ALA A 287 -22.69 -0.37 -18.73
C ALA A 287 -24.15 -0.47 -18.23
N SER A 288 -24.82 0.67 -18.05
CA SER A 288 -26.24 0.70 -17.70
C SER A 288 -27.07 1.27 -18.86
N PRO A 289 -28.23 0.66 -19.18
CA PRO A 289 -29.12 1.18 -20.22
C PRO A 289 -29.67 2.59 -19.93
N MET A 290 -29.53 3.07 -18.68
CA MET A 290 -29.97 4.39 -18.24
C MET A 290 -28.79 5.27 -17.79
N ARG A 291 -27.72 5.29 -18.55
CA ARG A 291 -26.42 5.92 -18.22
C ARG A 291 -26.50 7.34 -17.63
N ILE A 292 -27.36 8.20 -18.20
CA ILE A 292 -27.50 9.59 -17.76
C ILE A 292 -28.32 9.70 -16.47
N THR A 293 -29.36 8.87 -16.34
CA THR A 293 -30.27 8.90 -15.19
C THR A 293 -29.82 8.08 -13.99
N MET A 294 -28.83 7.21 -14.19
CA MET A 294 -28.26 6.34 -13.15
C MET A 294 -26.74 6.34 -13.19
N PRO A 295 -26.09 7.49 -12.97
CA PRO A 295 -24.62 7.59 -13.04
C PRO A 295 -23.92 6.69 -12.02
N GLY A 296 -24.54 6.39 -10.88
CA GLY A 296 -24.01 5.48 -9.86
C GLY A 296 -23.83 4.03 -10.35
N LEU A 297 -24.53 3.61 -11.41
CA LEU A 297 -24.36 2.28 -12.02
C LEU A 297 -23.23 2.24 -13.07
N GLN A 298 -22.71 3.38 -13.51
CA GLN A 298 -21.59 3.40 -14.44
C GLN A 298 -20.32 2.82 -13.79
N LEU A 299 -19.47 2.18 -14.58
CA LEU A 299 -18.23 1.52 -14.15
C LEU A 299 -17.01 2.41 -14.34
N GLY A 300 -17.12 3.41 -15.22
CA GLY A 300 -16.13 4.43 -15.49
C GLY A 300 -16.74 5.81 -15.66
N ILE A 301 -15.91 6.84 -15.78
CA ILE A 301 -16.33 8.23 -16.01
C ILE A 301 -16.34 8.61 -17.49
N GLY A 302 -15.82 7.72 -18.36
CA GLY A 302 -15.79 7.94 -19.81
C GLY A 302 -14.76 8.94 -20.31
N THR A 303 -13.90 9.46 -19.43
CA THR A 303 -12.81 10.40 -19.75
C THR A 303 -11.61 10.16 -18.86
N VAL A 304 -10.47 10.80 -19.16
CA VAL A 304 -9.30 10.74 -18.30
C VAL A 304 -9.50 11.67 -17.11
N GLY A 305 -9.47 11.11 -15.90
CA GLY A 305 -9.46 11.89 -14.68
C GLY A 305 -8.04 12.17 -14.20
N TYR A 306 -7.86 13.24 -13.41
CA TYR A 306 -6.57 13.67 -12.86
C TYR A 306 -6.70 13.96 -11.38
N TYR A 307 -5.70 13.57 -10.59
CA TYR A 307 -5.74 13.93 -9.17
C TYR A 307 -4.36 14.28 -8.64
N GLY A 308 -4.38 15.07 -7.57
CA GLY A 308 -3.19 15.43 -6.84
C GLY A 308 -3.47 15.52 -5.34
N GLY A 309 -2.43 15.41 -4.52
CA GLY A 309 -2.61 15.47 -3.08
C GLY A 309 -1.30 15.61 -2.29
N LEU A 310 -1.50 15.98 -1.04
CA LEU A 310 -0.49 16.12 0.00
C LEU A 310 -0.66 14.99 1.00
N LEU A 311 0.44 14.34 1.35
CA LEU A 311 0.45 13.20 2.25
C LEU A 311 1.40 13.46 3.42
N GLY A 312 0.93 13.15 4.62
CA GLY A 312 1.73 13.12 5.85
C GLY A 312 1.76 11.72 6.44
N SER A 313 2.88 11.32 7.01
CA SER A 313 2.97 10.10 7.84
C SER A 313 3.95 10.34 8.97
N ALA A 314 3.62 9.88 10.17
CA ALA A 314 4.49 9.97 11.33
C ALA A 314 4.38 8.70 12.18
N ARG A 315 5.52 8.25 12.71
CA ARG A 315 5.62 7.12 13.63
C ARG A 315 6.06 7.57 15.02
N TYR A 316 5.38 7.09 16.04
CA TYR A 316 5.73 7.27 17.45
C TYR A 316 5.64 5.91 18.16
N GLY A 317 6.77 5.29 18.44
CA GLY A 317 6.81 3.92 18.94
C GLY A 317 6.12 2.95 17.98
N ASP A 318 5.11 2.25 18.48
CA ASP A 318 4.32 1.29 17.72
C ASP A 318 3.15 1.92 16.97
N PHE A 319 2.94 3.24 17.09
CA PHE A 319 1.85 3.94 16.44
C PHE A 319 2.30 4.62 15.16
N TRP A 320 1.50 4.48 14.11
CA TRP A 320 1.60 5.22 12.88
C TRP A 320 0.38 6.12 12.71
N PHE A 321 0.63 7.36 12.30
CA PHE A 321 -0.39 8.32 11.94
C PHE A 321 -0.20 8.70 10.49
N HIS A 322 -1.30 8.76 9.74
CA HIS A 322 -1.29 9.14 8.33
C HIS A 322 -2.32 10.23 8.09
N SER A 323 -2.05 11.10 7.13
CA SER A 323 -2.96 12.14 6.67
C SER A 323 -2.89 12.27 5.15
N GLU A 324 -4.01 12.61 4.56
CA GLU A 324 -4.19 12.90 3.14
C GLU A 324 -5.06 14.14 2.97
N ALA A 325 -4.67 15.02 2.02
CA ALA A 325 -5.54 16.02 1.43
C ALA A 325 -5.37 15.92 -0.07
N SER A 326 -6.43 15.63 -0.81
CA SER A 326 -6.37 15.39 -2.24
C SER A 326 -7.58 15.96 -2.97
N TYR A 327 -7.40 16.25 -4.26
CA TYR A 327 -8.43 16.73 -5.15
C TYR A 327 -8.39 15.92 -6.45
N PHE A 328 -9.55 15.47 -6.91
CA PHE A 328 -9.74 14.69 -8.12
C PHE A 328 -10.60 15.45 -9.11
N ILE A 329 -10.03 15.80 -10.25
CA ILE A 329 -10.64 16.47 -11.37
C ILE A 329 -11.20 15.42 -12.35
N ARG A 330 -12.47 15.52 -12.69
CA ARG A 330 -13.16 14.58 -13.58
C ARG A 330 -13.77 15.36 -14.76
N PRO A 331 -13.00 15.62 -15.84
CA PRO A 331 -13.47 16.43 -16.97
C PRO A 331 -14.70 15.83 -17.65
N GLU A 332 -15.46 16.69 -18.32
CA GLU A 332 -16.58 16.27 -19.16
C GLU A 332 -16.15 15.21 -20.19
N ASN A 333 -16.96 14.19 -20.35
CA ASN A 333 -16.74 13.12 -21.30
C ASN A 333 -17.38 13.41 -22.68
N ASN A 334 -17.17 12.52 -23.65
CA ASN A 334 -17.69 12.67 -25.02
C ASN A 334 -19.21 12.60 -25.15
N ASP A 335 -19.92 12.28 -24.08
CA ASP A 335 -21.38 12.24 -24.01
C ASP A 335 -21.99 13.50 -23.37
N ASP A 336 -21.20 14.58 -23.27
CA ASP A 336 -21.57 15.84 -22.61
C ASP A 336 -21.93 15.64 -21.13
N TYR A 337 -21.32 14.61 -20.46
CA TYR A 337 -21.54 14.31 -19.06
C TYR A 337 -20.28 14.64 -18.27
N ASP A 338 -20.45 15.53 -17.30
CA ASP A 338 -19.42 15.93 -16.36
C ASP A 338 -19.72 15.29 -14.98
N PHE A 339 -18.80 14.44 -14.50
CA PHE A 339 -18.84 13.97 -13.13
C PHE A 339 -18.24 15.05 -12.23
N GLY A 340 -18.96 15.51 -11.24
CA GLY A 340 -18.47 16.55 -10.33
C GLY A 340 -17.16 16.15 -9.65
N ASP A 341 -16.27 17.09 -9.47
CA ASP A 341 -14.96 16.92 -8.85
C ASP A 341 -15.04 16.46 -7.39
N ILE A 342 -13.97 15.88 -6.86
CA ILE A 342 -13.92 15.35 -5.49
C ILE A 342 -12.80 15.98 -4.70
N ALA A 343 -13.12 16.68 -3.60
CA ALA A 343 -12.19 17.03 -2.55
C ALA A 343 -12.20 15.97 -1.44
N LYS A 344 -11.03 15.58 -0.95
CA LYS A 344 -10.90 14.58 0.11
C LYS A 344 -9.88 14.99 1.15
N ILE A 345 -10.23 14.78 2.41
CA ILE A 345 -9.33 14.85 3.56
C ILE A 345 -9.46 13.56 4.34
N GLY A 346 -8.36 12.98 4.79
CA GLY A 346 -8.39 11.75 5.55
C GLY A 346 -7.29 11.65 6.59
N LEU A 347 -7.58 10.89 7.64
CA LEU A 347 -6.68 10.58 8.75
C LEU A 347 -6.70 9.09 9.05
N ALA A 348 -5.57 8.55 9.49
CA ALA A 348 -5.50 7.20 10.01
C ALA A 348 -4.55 7.11 11.20
N ALA A 349 -4.89 6.21 12.14
CA ALA A 349 -4.06 5.85 13.28
C ALA A 349 -3.95 4.33 13.33
N HIS A 350 -2.74 3.78 13.20
CA HIS A 350 -2.46 2.36 13.18
C HIS A 350 -1.55 1.98 14.34
N TYR A 351 -1.87 0.91 15.03
CA TYR A 351 -1.07 0.29 16.09
C TYR A 351 -0.44 -0.99 15.58
N THR A 352 0.90 -1.07 15.65
CA THR A 352 1.73 -2.18 15.16
C THR A 352 2.53 -2.78 16.32
N PRO A 353 1.91 -3.60 17.20
CA PRO A 353 2.58 -4.15 18.40
C PRO A 353 3.74 -5.07 18.07
N ASN A 354 3.77 -5.60 16.86
CA ASN A 354 4.85 -6.43 16.34
C ASN A 354 4.91 -6.35 14.80
N PRO A 355 5.98 -6.84 14.17
CA PRO A 355 6.15 -6.76 12.72
C PRO A 355 5.10 -7.52 11.89
N ASN A 356 4.32 -8.40 12.50
CA ASN A 356 3.39 -9.29 11.80
C ASN A 356 1.93 -8.89 11.93
N PHE A 357 1.62 -7.91 12.80
CA PHE A 357 0.24 -7.51 13.04
C PHE A 357 0.08 -6.00 13.13
N MET A 358 -1.00 -5.50 12.55
CA MET A 358 -1.43 -4.12 12.66
C MET A 358 -2.95 -4.07 12.78
N ILE A 359 -3.43 -3.18 13.63
CA ILE A 359 -4.83 -2.79 13.73
C ILE A 359 -4.91 -1.27 13.76
N GLY A 360 -5.98 -0.68 13.22
CA GLY A 360 -6.11 0.77 13.23
C GLY A 360 -7.50 1.25 12.87
N LEU A 361 -7.63 2.56 12.97
CA LEU A 361 -8.80 3.33 12.57
C LEU A 361 -8.42 4.27 11.45
N GLU A 362 -9.31 4.39 10.47
CA GLU A 362 -9.21 5.31 9.35
C GLU A 362 -10.50 6.12 9.25
N THR A 363 -10.36 7.39 8.95
CA THR A 363 -11.50 8.25 8.66
C THR A 363 -11.19 9.13 7.46
N ASP A 364 -12.16 9.36 6.62
CA ASP A 364 -12.07 10.31 5.52
C ASP A 364 -13.37 11.08 5.36
N TYR A 365 -13.22 12.33 4.95
CA TYR A 365 -14.29 13.20 4.51
C TYR A 365 -14.10 13.47 3.02
N THR A 366 -15.17 13.31 2.27
CA THR A 366 -15.24 13.65 0.83
C THR A 366 -16.33 14.65 0.59
N ASP A 367 -16.03 15.66 -0.24
CA ASP A 367 -16.99 16.58 -0.81
C ASP A 367 -16.98 16.39 -2.33
N THR A 368 -18.08 15.96 -2.89
CA THR A 368 -18.24 15.69 -4.32
C THR A 368 -19.18 16.72 -4.90
N GLU A 369 -18.71 17.45 -5.89
CA GLU A 369 -19.51 18.42 -6.63
C GLU A 369 -20.68 17.73 -7.36
N LYS A 370 -21.69 18.49 -7.76
CA LYS A 370 -22.77 17.95 -8.59
C LYS A 370 -22.22 17.54 -9.95
N ASN A 371 -22.76 16.47 -10.49
CA ASN A 371 -22.57 16.15 -11.90
C ASN A 371 -23.32 17.17 -12.77
N ALA A 372 -22.87 17.36 -14.00
CA ALA A 372 -23.60 18.14 -14.99
C ALA A 372 -23.82 17.31 -16.28
N TYR A 373 -24.92 17.56 -16.94
CA TYR A 373 -25.22 17.03 -18.26
C TYR A 373 -25.54 18.17 -19.21
N ARG A 374 -24.73 18.33 -20.25
CA ARG A 374 -24.81 19.46 -21.18
C ARG A 374 -24.83 20.83 -20.47
N GLY A 375 -23.93 20.95 -19.48
CA GLY A 375 -23.79 22.17 -18.68
C GLY A 375 -24.92 22.46 -17.70
N VAL A 376 -25.84 21.50 -17.47
CA VAL A 376 -26.96 21.65 -16.51
C VAL A 376 -26.70 20.67 -15.34
N ASP A 377 -26.74 21.20 -14.13
CA ASP A 377 -26.56 20.42 -12.91
C ASP A 377 -27.59 19.28 -12.79
N VAL A 378 -27.11 18.11 -12.39
CA VAL A 378 -27.91 16.95 -12.00
C VAL A 378 -28.19 17.03 -10.50
N ASP A 379 -29.35 17.51 -10.08
CA ASP A 379 -29.64 17.86 -8.68
C ASP A 379 -29.40 16.73 -7.66
N ASN A 380 -29.68 15.48 -8.02
CA ASN A 380 -29.52 14.33 -7.16
C ASN A 380 -28.18 13.63 -7.36
N SER A 381 -27.12 14.40 -7.51
CA SER A 381 -25.75 13.92 -7.66
C SER A 381 -24.79 14.68 -6.77
N GLY A 382 -23.59 14.13 -6.55
CA GLY A 382 -22.62 14.69 -5.62
C GLY A 382 -23.08 14.52 -4.16
N GLY A 383 -22.48 15.33 -3.27
CA GLY A 383 -22.79 15.32 -1.84
C GLY A 383 -21.56 15.16 -0.96
N LYS A 384 -21.78 15.13 0.34
CA LYS A 384 -20.74 15.09 1.37
C LYS A 384 -20.84 13.80 2.14
N LYS A 385 -19.68 13.20 2.45
CA LYS A 385 -19.64 11.94 3.19
C LYS A 385 -18.43 11.90 4.12
N ALA A 386 -18.65 11.49 5.35
CA ALA A 386 -17.58 11.16 6.28
C ALA A 386 -17.72 9.71 6.75
N ILE A 387 -16.64 8.96 6.63
CA ILE A 387 -16.60 7.53 6.93
C ILE A 387 -15.61 7.28 8.05
N ILE A 388 -15.92 6.33 8.93
CA ILE A 388 -14.98 5.71 9.86
C ILE A 388 -14.85 4.23 9.53
N ALA A 389 -13.64 3.72 9.56
CA ALA A 389 -13.33 2.32 9.27
C ALA A 389 -12.32 1.75 10.26
N ILE A 390 -12.48 0.48 10.58
CA ILE A 390 -11.47 -0.33 11.25
C ILE A 390 -10.69 -1.11 10.18
N ILE A 391 -9.38 -1.16 10.34
CA ILE A 391 -8.48 -1.93 9.49
C ILE A 391 -7.65 -2.87 10.35
N SER A 392 -7.39 -4.07 9.85
CA SER A 392 -6.37 -4.97 10.38
C SER A 392 -5.50 -5.51 9.24
N SER A 393 -4.24 -5.78 9.53
CA SER A 393 -3.30 -6.42 8.62
C SER A 393 -2.48 -7.45 9.38
N TRP A 394 -2.37 -8.63 8.81
CA TRP A 394 -1.63 -9.75 9.36
C TRP A 394 -0.67 -10.32 8.32
N ARG A 395 0.63 -10.38 8.66
CA ARG A 395 1.63 -11.12 7.90
C ARG A 395 1.55 -12.58 8.32
N PHE A 396 1.05 -13.44 7.46
CA PHE A 396 0.78 -14.83 7.78
C PHE A 396 1.81 -15.80 7.20
N LEU A 397 2.61 -15.35 6.25
CA LEU A 397 3.62 -16.19 5.58
C LEU A 397 4.75 -15.32 5.04
N THR A 398 6.01 -15.77 5.26
CA THR A 398 7.19 -15.26 4.59
C THR A 398 7.74 -16.39 3.70
N ALA A 399 7.67 -16.22 2.38
CA ALA A 399 8.12 -17.18 1.39
C ALA A 399 8.48 -16.47 0.07
N LEU A 400 9.20 -17.15 -0.82
CA LEU A 400 9.58 -16.66 -2.15
C LEU A 400 10.39 -15.34 -2.10
N GLY A 401 11.10 -15.09 -1.00
CA GLY A 401 11.86 -13.86 -0.76
C GLY A 401 10.97 -12.63 -0.53
N GLY A 402 9.76 -12.80 -0.03
CA GLY A 402 8.81 -11.74 0.29
C GLY A 402 7.80 -12.15 1.34
N ASN A 403 6.90 -11.22 1.66
CA ASN A 403 5.92 -11.34 2.73
C ASN A 403 4.50 -11.37 2.17
N PHE A 404 3.71 -12.32 2.61
CA PHE A 404 2.27 -12.41 2.34
C PHE A 404 1.50 -11.81 3.51
N ASN A 405 0.62 -10.86 3.21
CA ASN A 405 -0.20 -10.20 4.20
C ASN A 405 -1.68 -10.34 3.84
N LEU A 406 -2.50 -10.56 4.85
CA LEU A 406 -3.96 -10.48 4.76
C LEU A 406 -4.38 -9.14 5.38
N LYS A 407 -5.15 -8.34 4.65
CA LYS A 407 -5.78 -7.11 5.13
C LYS A 407 -7.29 -7.25 5.12
N ALA A 408 -7.92 -6.75 6.16
CA ALA A 408 -9.38 -6.62 6.23
C ALA A 408 -9.71 -5.20 6.69
N THR A 409 -10.70 -4.59 6.03
CA THR A 409 -11.21 -3.26 6.37
C THR A 409 -12.72 -3.30 6.32
N ALA A 410 -13.36 -2.72 7.32
CA ALA A 410 -14.81 -2.51 7.33
C ALA A 410 -15.12 -1.12 7.89
N GLY A 411 -16.13 -0.46 7.37
CA GLY A 411 -16.47 0.88 7.80
C GLY A 411 -17.91 1.26 7.49
N VAL A 412 -18.34 2.33 8.17
CA VAL A 412 -19.66 2.91 8.08
C VAL A 412 -19.55 4.43 7.95
N PRO A 413 -20.48 5.11 7.28
CA PRO A 413 -20.56 6.56 7.36
C PRO A 413 -21.01 6.98 8.75
N TYR A 414 -20.46 8.06 9.27
CA TYR A 414 -20.97 8.74 10.46
C TYR A 414 -21.58 10.11 10.14
N TYR A 415 -21.38 10.57 8.90
CA TYR A 415 -22.05 11.72 8.31
C TYR A 415 -22.20 11.50 6.81
N GLU A 416 -23.38 11.75 6.30
CA GLU A 416 -23.66 11.73 4.87
C GLU A 416 -24.73 12.78 4.56
N ASP A 417 -24.53 13.54 3.47
CA ASP A 417 -25.47 14.52 2.94
C ASP A 417 -25.48 14.33 1.42
N VAL A 418 -26.55 13.75 0.93
CA VAL A 418 -26.78 13.57 -0.50
C VAL A 418 -27.47 14.81 -1.05
N ASN A 419 -26.93 15.44 -2.07
CA ASN A 419 -27.60 16.57 -2.72
C ASN A 419 -28.99 16.15 -3.19
N ALA A 420 -30.03 16.93 -2.84
CA ALA A 420 -31.41 16.65 -3.08
C ALA A 420 -31.88 15.30 -2.48
N TRP A 421 -31.67 14.16 -3.16
CA TRP A 421 -32.08 12.84 -2.70
C TRP A 421 -31.18 11.73 -3.28
N GLY A 422 -31.02 10.64 -2.56
CA GLY A 422 -30.14 9.54 -2.96
C GLY A 422 -30.22 8.36 -2.00
N LEU A 423 -29.25 7.44 -2.16
CA LEU A 423 -29.01 6.36 -1.19
C LEU A 423 -27.78 6.69 -0.35
N GLY A 424 -27.96 6.63 0.95
CA GLY A 424 -26.89 6.61 1.93
C GLY A 424 -26.22 5.23 1.98
N THR A 425 -24.96 5.22 2.37
CA THR A 425 -24.16 4.00 2.56
C THR A 425 -24.49 3.37 3.90
N ASN A 426 -24.85 2.10 3.93
CA ASN A 426 -25.01 1.34 5.17
C ASN A 426 -23.63 0.91 5.70
N TYR A 427 -22.87 0.14 4.92
CA TYR A 427 -21.51 -0.24 5.27
C TYR A 427 -20.71 -0.62 4.02
N PHE A 428 -19.40 -0.73 4.20
CA PHE A 428 -18.54 -1.38 3.23
C PHE A 428 -17.57 -2.33 3.94
N ALA A 429 -17.09 -3.32 3.21
CA ALA A 429 -16.05 -4.24 3.64
C ALA A 429 -15.08 -4.53 2.47
N ASN A 430 -13.83 -4.76 2.82
CA ASN A 430 -12.77 -5.10 1.88
C ASN A 430 -11.83 -6.11 2.52
N VAL A 431 -11.48 -7.16 1.79
CA VAL A 431 -10.44 -8.13 2.18
C VAL A 431 -9.43 -8.22 1.04
N MET A 432 -8.15 -8.17 1.37
CA MET A 432 -7.07 -8.21 0.39
C MET A 432 -5.92 -9.10 0.87
N ILE A 433 -5.42 -9.93 -0.01
CA ILE A 433 -4.13 -10.62 0.14
C ILE A 433 -3.10 -9.85 -0.68
N SER A 434 -1.96 -9.55 -0.08
CA SER A 434 -0.85 -8.90 -0.78
C SER A 434 0.44 -9.66 -0.58
N PHE A 435 1.28 -9.64 -1.60
CA PHE A 435 2.66 -10.12 -1.59
C PHE A 435 3.59 -8.94 -1.80
N ASN A 436 4.55 -8.78 -0.91
CA ASN A 436 5.54 -7.69 -0.96
C ASN A 436 6.94 -8.27 -0.96
N ARG A 437 7.75 -7.86 -1.93
CA ARG A 437 9.10 -8.36 -2.13
C ARG A 437 10.01 -7.24 -2.63
N ARG A 438 11.29 -7.30 -2.32
CA ARG A 438 12.32 -6.50 -2.99
C ARG A 438 12.92 -7.31 -4.14
N ILE A 439 12.91 -6.73 -5.34
CA ILE A 439 13.59 -7.34 -6.50
C ILE A 439 15.09 -7.07 -6.34
N LYS A 440 15.90 -8.14 -6.43
CA LYS A 440 17.36 -8.05 -6.44
C LYS A 440 17.81 -7.42 -7.76
N TYR A 441 18.79 -6.56 -7.70
CA TYR A 441 19.46 -5.96 -8.87
C TYR A 441 20.72 -6.72 -9.24
#